data_b809aa67e1c599d1c72f272d7158e244
#
_entry.id   b809aa67e1c599d1c72f272d7158e244
#
_cell.length_a   1.000
_cell.length_b   1.000
_cell.length_c   1.000
_cell.angle_alpha   90.00
_cell.angle_beta   90.00
_cell.angle_gamma   90.00
#
_symmetry.space_group_name_H-M   'P 1'
#
loop_
_entity.id
_entity.type
_entity.pdbx_description
1 polymer ?
#
loop_
_entity_poly.entity_id
_entity_poly.type
_entity_poly.pdbx_seq_one_letter_code
_entity_poly.pdbx_strand_id
1 'polypeptide(L)'
;MGATTETPEAAAPTGPVPSFVDGTVHTLSPFATRGDEATRDLYDTVAPGRLLVIKGATVIPMRGAQALPAHDVLVRDGRIRAVQATGAAVPEGALRIDATGLTLLPGLADMHTHPGTSTSAQMWGAMLGVSADLMTLPYDLQMFLYLAGGITRIQVMAGTPEYLALRESLRSGRLRGPRMRVASPVIDGYPAVWSPTITWQVSDAAGGRTAARQVLEAGYDFAKPYTRMPYEAYVAFSAECNALGVERTGHIPAEVRVEEALLRGQRGVAHTFELFYNDPPESRTNLGLLARRAKLCAELGVTVQTTFCVSRAFEYDIGQVGPEAYPLHDLLDPVLRWLMHPASPFLKAFGQDPQMQYQGRDCIAHTLNMLRALHAEGVRLVTGTDIPSSNAAGHHSTHDELQVLVRDVGLSPLDALRAATVNAAAHMNDAESGTVEPGQRAELLLLRGNPLDDIAATRQVEAVLMGDALLTRAAIERGLDRVRDLYDAMPVPKHPATEA
;
A
#
# COMPACT_ATOMS: atom_id res chain seq x y z
N MET A 1 18.87 -27.89 -38.76
CA MET A 1 19.37 -28.01 -37.38
C MET A 1 19.26 -26.63 -36.78
N GLY A 2 18.13 -26.36 -36.10
CA GLY A 2 17.87 -25.08 -35.45
C GLY A 2 18.31 -25.18 -33.99
N ALA A 3 19.20 -24.32 -33.58
CA ALA A 3 19.59 -24.18 -32.19
C ALA A 3 18.55 -23.28 -31.50
N THR A 4 17.82 -23.84 -30.60
CA THR A 4 17.01 -23.10 -29.63
C THR A 4 17.94 -22.51 -28.59
N THR A 5 18.12 -21.20 -28.61
CA THR A 5 18.81 -20.46 -27.54
C THR A 5 17.82 -20.36 -26.34
N GLU A 6 18.02 -21.26 -25.38
CA GLU A 6 17.42 -21.07 -24.05
C GLU A 6 18.06 -19.82 -23.43
N THR A 7 17.22 -18.82 -23.11
CA THR A 7 17.61 -17.71 -22.26
C THR A 7 17.91 -18.26 -20.85
N PRO A 8 19.08 -18.02 -20.27
CA PRO A 8 19.38 -18.52 -18.93
C PRO A 8 18.39 -17.89 -17.93
N GLU A 9 17.69 -18.74 -17.20
CA GLU A 9 16.89 -18.38 -16.05
C GLU A 9 17.80 -17.64 -15.07
N ALA A 10 17.51 -16.36 -14.80
CA ALA A 10 18.30 -15.59 -13.87
C ALA A 10 18.14 -16.19 -12.48
N ALA A 11 19.15 -16.88 -12.00
CA ALA A 11 19.19 -17.40 -10.65
C ALA A 11 18.95 -16.25 -9.66
N ALA A 12 18.05 -16.46 -8.69
CA ALA A 12 17.86 -15.50 -7.61
C ALA A 12 19.21 -15.24 -6.91
N PRO A 13 19.53 -14.01 -6.53
CA PRO A 13 20.76 -13.71 -5.84
C PRO A 13 20.81 -14.49 -4.52
N THR A 14 21.73 -15.44 -4.42
CA THR A 14 21.93 -16.31 -3.24
C THR A 14 22.98 -15.76 -2.29
N GLY A 15 23.51 -14.56 -2.55
CA GLY A 15 24.55 -13.90 -1.78
C GLY A 15 24.11 -12.59 -1.14
N PRO A 16 24.96 -12.03 -0.26
CA PRO A 16 24.70 -10.75 0.37
C PRO A 16 24.58 -9.64 -0.69
N VAL A 17 23.51 -8.83 -0.59
CA VAL A 17 23.28 -7.66 -1.46
C VAL A 17 23.93 -6.44 -0.82
N PRO A 18 24.81 -5.70 -1.53
CA PRO A 18 25.45 -4.52 -0.96
C PRO A 18 24.44 -3.49 -0.48
N SER A 19 24.62 -2.97 0.73
CA SER A 19 23.93 -1.78 1.23
C SER A 19 24.74 -0.54 0.81
N PHE A 20 24.07 0.44 0.24
CA PHE A 20 24.72 1.69 -0.17
C PHE A 20 24.83 2.72 0.95
N VAL A 21 24.37 2.39 2.16
CA VAL A 21 24.29 3.36 3.29
C VAL A 21 25.64 3.47 4.01
N ASP A 22 26.32 2.37 4.26
CA ASP A 22 27.55 2.32 5.06
C ASP A 22 28.54 1.24 4.61
N GLY A 23 28.29 0.59 3.47
CA GLY A 23 29.09 -0.53 2.99
C GLY A 23 28.79 -1.86 3.71
N THR A 24 27.82 -1.90 4.61
CA THR A 24 27.36 -3.15 5.22
C THR A 24 26.63 -4.03 4.20
N VAL A 25 26.93 -5.30 4.22
CA VAL A 25 26.28 -6.30 3.37
C VAL A 25 25.10 -6.88 4.13
N HIS A 26 23.88 -6.60 3.67
CA HIS A 26 22.69 -7.22 4.22
C HIS A 26 22.49 -8.60 3.63
N THR A 27 22.34 -9.60 4.49
CA THR A 27 21.84 -10.92 4.09
C THR A 27 20.33 -10.81 3.86
N LEU A 28 19.89 -11.29 2.69
CA LEU A 28 18.43 -11.41 2.47
C LEU A 28 17.84 -12.35 3.52
N SER A 29 16.72 -11.94 4.09
CA SER A 29 15.94 -12.83 4.94
C SER A 29 15.62 -14.12 4.18
N PRO A 30 15.77 -15.30 4.78
CA PRO A 30 15.40 -16.56 4.14
C PRO A 30 13.93 -16.57 3.70
N PHE A 31 13.08 -15.75 4.28
CA PHE A 31 11.68 -15.60 3.89
C PHE A 31 11.49 -14.88 2.55
N ALA A 32 12.37 -13.95 2.18
CA ALA A 32 12.27 -13.22 0.91
C ALA A 32 12.51 -14.11 -0.33
N THR A 33 13.17 -15.25 -0.14
CA THR A 33 13.49 -16.21 -1.21
C THR A 33 12.61 -17.45 -1.20
N ARG A 34 11.78 -17.66 -0.17
CA ARG A 34 10.81 -18.74 -0.12
C ARG A 34 9.68 -18.50 -1.13
N GLY A 35 9.08 -19.59 -1.62
CA GLY A 35 7.89 -19.55 -2.44
C GLY A 35 6.60 -19.44 -1.61
N ASP A 36 5.49 -19.88 -2.20
CA ASP A 36 4.14 -19.84 -1.62
C ASP A 36 3.81 -21.07 -0.74
N GLU A 37 4.76 -21.56 0.04
CA GLU A 37 4.65 -22.83 0.77
C GLU A 37 3.50 -22.86 1.77
N ALA A 38 3.28 -21.73 2.46
CA ALA A 38 2.21 -21.63 3.47
C ALA A 38 0.85 -21.24 2.87
N THR A 39 0.78 -20.89 1.58
CA THR A 39 -0.46 -20.39 0.98
C THR A 39 -0.86 -21.10 -0.32
N ARG A 40 -0.03 -21.96 -0.87
CA ARG A 40 -0.26 -22.62 -2.18
C ARG A 40 -1.62 -23.31 -2.28
N ASP A 41 -2.04 -24.00 -1.23
CA ASP A 41 -3.31 -24.71 -1.15
C ASP A 41 -4.55 -23.82 -0.99
N LEU A 42 -4.35 -22.50 -0.85
CA LEU A 42 -5.43 -21.52 -0.76
C LEU A 42 -5.91 -21.08 -2.14
N TYR A 43 -5.13 -21.30 -3.21
CA TYR A 43 -5.43 -20.80 -4.53
C TYR A 43 -5.85 -21.92 -5.49
N ASP A 44 -7.03 -21.75 -6.10
CA ASP A 44 -7.42 -22.54 -7.26
C ASP A 44 -6.78 -21.92 -8.51
N THR A 45 -6.05 -22.72 -9.29
CA THR A 45 -5.33 -22.23 -10.47
C THR A 45 -6.07 -22.61 -11.76
N VAL A 46 -6.32 -21.63 -12.61
CA VAL A 46 -6.87 -21.82 -13.95
C VAL A 46 -5.75 -22.24 -14.90
N ALA A 47 -5.86 -23.43 -15.51
CA ALA A 47 -4.84 -23.95 -16.39
C ALA A 47 -4.60 -23.02 -17.61
N PRO A 48 -3.37 -22.91 -18.11
CA PRO A 48 -3.03 -22.11 -19.28
C PRO A 48 -3.92 -22.43 -20.48
N GLY A 49 -4.34 -21.41 -21.23
CA GLY A 49 -5.22 -21.53 -22.37
C GLY A 49 -6.70 -21.79 -22.04
N ARG A 50 -7.04 -22.16 -20.80
CA ARG A 50 -8.42 -22.40 -20.39
C ARG A 50 -9.18 -21.10 -20.23
N LEU A 51 -10.40 -21.05 -20.74
CA LEU A 51 -11.30 -19.92 -20.54
C LEU A 51 -12.01 -20.03 -19.20
N LEU A 52 -11.92 -18.98 -18.39
CA LEU A 52 -12.72 -18.76 -17.19
C LEU A 52 -13.82 -17.77 -17.50
N VAL A 53 -15.04 -18.04 -17.06
CA VAL A 53 -16.20 -17.16 -17.17
C VAL A 53 -16.75 -16.86 -15.78
N ILE A 54 -16.69 -15.60 -15.37
CA ILE A 54 -17.38 -15.09 -14.19
C ILE A 54 -18.74 -14.61 -14.66
N LYS A 55 -19.79 -15.36 -14.30
CA LYS A 55 -21.10 -15.25 -14.92
C LYS A 55 -22.09 -14.45 -14.07
N GLY A 56 -22.81 -13.53 -14.70
CA GLY A 56 -24.01 -12.92 -14.12
C GLY A 56 -23.76 -11.83 -13.07
N ALA A 57 -22.54 -11.32 -12.96
CA ALA A 57 -22.20 -10.28 -12.01
C ALA A 57 -22.78 -8.91 -12.37
N THR A 58 -22.94 -8.04 -11.37
CA THR A 58 -22.98 -6.59 -11.58
C THR A 58 -21.56 -6.10 -11.73
N VAL A 59 -21.14 -5.67 -12.91
CA VAL A 59 -19.76 -5.23 -13.18
C VAL A 59 -19.65 -3.72 -13.00
N ILE A 60 -18.71 -3.27 -12.18
CA ILE A 60 -18.29 -1.87 -12.06
C ILE A 60 -16.96 -1.71 -12.83
N PRO A 61 -16.99 -1.27 -14.09
CA PRO A 61 -15.80 -1.30 -14.95
C PRO A 61 -14.76 -0.25 -14.59
N MET A 62 -15.08 0.73 -13.73
CA MET A 62 -14.27 1.88 -13.36
C MET A 62 -13.99 2.86 -14.52
N ARG A 63 -14.44 2.56 -15.72
CA ARG A 63 -14.49 3.51 -16.84
C ARG A 63 -15.94 3.95 -17.05
N GLY A 64 -16.16 5.28 -17.09
CA GLY A 64 -17.53 5.83 -17.05
C GLY A 64 -18.15 5.81 -15.65
N ALA A 65 -19.46 6.03 -15.57
CA ALA A 65 -20.19 6.20 -14.31
C ALA A 65 -21.20 5.10 -14.00
N GLN A 66 -21.37 4.13 -14.90
CA GLN A 66 -22.45 3.13 -14.79
C GLN A 66 -21.92 1.75 -14.46
N ALA A 67 -22.57 1.08 -13.52
CA ALA A 67 -22.46 -0.35 -13.33
C ALA A 67 -23.22 -1.08 -14.46
N LEU A 68 -22.73 -2.25 -14.83
CA LEU A 68 -23.28 -3.12 -15.86
C LEU A 68 -23.95 -4.33 -15.19
N PRO A 69 -25.28 -4.32 -14.96
CA PRO A 69 -25.96 -5.44 -14.31
C PRO A 69 -26.00 -6.68 -15.22
N ALA A 70 -25.94 -7.86 -14.62
CA ALA A 70 -26.02 -9.14 -15.32
C ALA A 70 -25.05 -9.25 -16.50
N HIS A 71 -23.76 -9.08 -16.25
CA HIS A 71 -22.68 -9.26 -17.23
C HIS A 71 -21.79 -10.45 -16.89
N ASP A 72 -21.27 -11.07 -17.95
CA ASP A 72 -20.25 -12.11 -17.89
C ASP A 72 -18.88 -11.50 -18.19
N VAL A 73 -17.88 -11.84 -17.40
CA VAL A 73 -16.49 -11.46 -17.64
C VAL A 73 -15.70 -12.70 -18.03
N LEU A 74 -15.12 -12.69 -19.21
CA LEU A 74 -14.35 -13.79 -19.78
C LEU A 74 -12.86 -13.53 -19.58
N VAL A 75 -12.16 -14.47 -18.95
CA VAL A 75 -10.73 -14.38 -18.65
C VAL A 75 -9.99 -15.57 -19.27
N ARG A 76 -8.85 -15.31 -19.90
CA ARG A 76 -7.93 -16.33 -20.40
C ARG A 76 -6.49 -15.84 -20.27
N ASP A 77 -5.62 -16.70 -19.77
CA ASP A 77 -4.19 -16.40 -19.58
C ASP A 77 -3.97 -15.11 -18.79
N GLY A 78 -4.70 -14.98 -17.67
CA GLY A 78 -4.60 -13.85 -16.77
C GLY A 78 -5.09 -12.50 -17.33
N ARG A 79 -5.81 -12.49 -18.47
CA ARG A 79 -6.32 -11.27 -19.09
C ARG A 79 -7.81 -11.35 -19.38
N ILE A 80 -8.49 -10.23 -19.23
CA ILE A 80 -9.89 -10.05 -19.61
C ILE A 80 -9.98 -10.10 -21.14
N ARG A 81 -10.79 -11.00 -21.67
CA ARG A 81 -11.02 -11.17 -23.12
C ARG A 81 -12.29 -10.50 -23.59
N ALA A 82 -13.32 -10.52 -22.74
CA ALA A 82 -14.60 -9.87 -23.04
C ALA A 82 -15.34 -9.52 -21.74
N VAL A 83 -16.17 -8.49 -21.84
CA VAL A 83 -17.23 -8.15 -20.89
C VAL A 83 -18.51 -8.07 -21.71
N GLN A 84 -19.49 -8.92 -21.44
CA GLN A 84 -20.67 -9.07 -22.28
C GLN A 84 -21.92 -9.30 -21.43
N ALA A 85 -23.09 -8.99 -21.95
CA ALA A 85 -24.34 -9.28 -21.27
C ALA A 85 -24.51 -10.80 -21.05
N THR A 86 -25.01 -11.17 -19.86
CA THR A 86 -25.29 -12.59 -19.53
C THR A 86 -26.30 -13.20 -20.53
N GLY A 87 -25.99 -14.42 -20.97
CA GLY A 87 -26.74 -15.11 -22.01
C GLY A 87 -26.12 -15.03 -23.41
N ALA A 88 -25.09 -14.21 -23.61
CA ALA A 88 -24.28 -14.24 -24.80
C ALA A 88 -23.53 -15.59 -24.91
N ALA A 89 -23.18 -15.98 -26.13
CA ALA A 89 -22.53 -17.26 -26.40
C ALA A 89 -21.16 -17.35 -25.68
N VAL A 90 -20.96 -18.44 -24.98
CA VAL A 90 -19.70 -18.78 -24.29
C VAL A 90 -19.20 -20.11 -24.84
N PRO A 91 -17.89 -20.22 -25.20
CA PRO A 91 -17.31 -21.47 -25.70
C PRO A 91 -17.59 -22.67 -24.79
N GLU A 92 -17.81 -23.83 -25.41
CA GLU A 92 -17.97 -25.09 -24.68
C GLU A 92 -16.69 -25.46 -23.94
N GLY A 93 -16.80 -26.09 -22.75
CA GLY A 93 -15.63 -26.45 -21.92
C GLY A 93 -15.02 -25.31 -21.10
N ALA A 94 -15.58 -24.08 -21.13
CA ALA A 94 -15.16 -23.02 -20.25
C ALA A 94 -15.42 -23.35 -18.75
N LEU A 95 -14.47 -23.02 -17.89
CA LEU A 95 -14.71 -23.02 -16.45
C LEU A 95 -15.66 -21.88 -16.09
N ARG A 96 -16.67 -22.15 -15.26
CA ARG A 96 -17.67 -21.13 -14.90
C ARG A 96 -17.74 -20.93 -13.40
N ILE A 97 -17.76 -19.66 -12.99
CA ILE A 97 -18.05 -19.21 -11.64
C ILE A 97 -19.39 -18.47 -11.70
N ASP A 98 -20.38 -18.92 -10.94
CA ASP A 98 -21.64 -18.19 -10.80
C ASP A 98 -21.42 -17.00 -9.85
N ALA A 99 -21.55 -15.80 -10.39
CA ALA A 99 -21.43 -14.54 -9.66
C ALA A 99 -22.78 -13.77 -9.65
N THR A 100 -23.89 -14.49 -9.87
CA THR A 100 -25.22 -13.90 -9.79
C THR A 100 -25.48 -13.32 -8.41
N GLY A 101 -25.85 -12.04 -8.36
CA GLY A 101 -26.05 -11.30 -7.12
C GLY A 101 -24.77 -10.74 -6.47
N LEU A 102 -23.61 -11.01 -7.09
CA LEU A 102 -22.33 -10.42 -6.66
C LEU A 102 -21.99 -9.18 -7.50
N THR A 103 -21.13 -8.33 -6.94
CA THR A 103 -20.55 -7.19 -7.65
C THR A 103 -19.09 -7.48 -7.99
N LEU A 104 -18.71 -7.25 -9.26
CA LEU A 104 -17.36 -7.43 -9.76
C LEU A 104 -16.76 -6.08 -10.12
N LEU A 105 -15.53 -5.82 -9.62
CA LEU A 105 -14.76 -4.61 -9.90
C LEU A 105 -13.26 -4.95 -9.97
N PRO A 106 -12.39 -4.01 -10.41
CA PRO A 106 -10.95 -4.23 -10.31
C PRO A 106 -10.54 -4.38 -8.85
N GLY A 107 -9.52 -5.18 -8.59
CA GLY A 107 -8.93 -5.25 -7.26
C GLY A 107 -8.46 -3.89 -6.76
N LEU A 108 -8.55 -3.69 -5.46
CA LEU A 108 -8.17 -2.46 -4.78
C LEU A 108 -6.65 -2.29 -4.72
N ALA A 109 -6.22 -1.10 -4.36
CA ALA A 109 -4.81 -0.77 -4.23
C ALA A 109 -4.53 -0.05 -2.89
N ASP A 110 -3.36 -0.33 -2.32
CA ASP A 110 -2.77 0.40 -1.19
C ASP A 110 -1.47 1.05 -1.65
N MET A 111 -1.50 2.36 -1.87
CA MET A 111 -0.37 3.11 -2.43
C MET A 111 0.58 3.66 -1.38
N HIS A 112 0.38 3.32 -0.11
CA HIS A 112 1.31 3.63 0.97
C HIS A 112 1.28 2.54 2.03
N THR A 113 2.25 1.63 1.96
CA THR A 113 2.33 0.53 2.91
C THR A 113 3.78 0.12 3.17
N HIS A 114 3.98 -0.57 4.28
CA HIS A 114 5.25 -1.15 4.70
C HIS A 114 5.01 -2.63 5.04
N PRO A 115 4.83 -3.51 4.04
CA PRO A 115 4.44 -4.89 4.28
C PRO A 115 5.47 -5.60 5.13
N GLY A 116 4.98 -6.18 6.20
CA GLY A 116 5.71 -7.10 7.06
C GLY A 116 6.95 -6.58 7.73
N THR A 117 7.47 -7.42 8.32
CA THR A 117 8.47 -7.62 9.34
C THR A 117 9.83 -7.01 9.14
N SER A 118 10.36 -6.87 7.92
CA SER A 118 11.69 -6.26 7.81
C SER A 118 11.68 -4.81 8.25
N THR A 119 10.66 -4.06 7.90
CA THR A 119 10.54 -2.67 8.34
C THR A 119 10.01 -2.59 9.77
N SER A 120 8.91 -3.26 10.09
CA SER A 120 8.32 -3.23 11.45
C SER A 120 9.19 -3.92 12.48
N ALA A 121 9.72 -5.10 12.19
CA ALA A 121 10.59 -5.81 13.12
C ALA A 121 11.93 -5.10 13.32
N GLN A 122 12.46 -4.41 12.31
CA GLN A 122 13.65 -3.58 12.47
C GLN A 122 13.35 -2.27 13.21
N MET A 123 12.19 -1.65 12.95
CA MET A 123 11.77 -0.45 13.67
C MET A 123 11.47 -0.73 15.15
N TRP A 124 10.71 -1.79 15.41
CA TRP A 124 10.18 -2.08 16.74
C TRP A 124 10.98 -3.16 17.48
N GLY A 125 11.57 -4.13 16.78
CA GLY A 125 12.37 -5.20 17.37
C GLY A 125 13.59 -4.68 18.11
N ALA A 126 14.29 -3.70 17.55
CA ALA A 126 15.42 -3.04 18.22
C ALA A 126 14.99 -2.35 19.52
N MET A 127 13.77 -1.80 19.58
CA MET A 127 13.23 -1.16 20.79
C MET A 127 12.82 -2.18 21.85
N LEU A 128 12.41 -3.38 21.45
CA LEU A 128 11.95 -4.43 22.35
C LEU A 128 13.06 -5.40 22.76
N GLY A 129 14.25 -5.32 22.13
CA GLY A 129 15.32 -6.29 22.33
C GLY A 129 14.95 -7.71 21.83
N VAL A 130 13.95 -7.85 20.94
CA VAL A 130 13.48 -9.10 20.38
C VAL A 130 14.04 -9.27 18.98
N SER A 131 14.49 -10.48 18.63
CA SER A 131 14.97 -10.77 17.28
C SER A 131 13.85 -10.62 16.26
N ALA A 132 14.12 -9.92 15.18
CA ALA A 132 13.18 -9.73 14.07
C ALA A 132 12.64 -11.06 13.53
N ASP A 133 13.48 -12.09 13.49
CA ASP A 133 13.11 -13.41 12.95
C ASP A 133 12.00 -14.12 13.75
N LEU A 134 11.86 -13.80 15.04
CA LEU A 134 10.82 -14.35 15.90
C LEU A 134 9.46 -13.67 15.76
N MET A 135 9.43 -12.53 15.09
CA MET A 135 8.26 -11.66 14.98
C MET A 135 7.72 -11.61 13.55
N THR A 136 8.17 -12.51 12.68
CA THR A 136 7.96 -12.42 11.24
C THR A 136 6.92 -13.43 10.75
N LEU A 137 5.79 -12.93 10.28
CA LEU A 137 4.90 -13.71 9.43
C LEU A 137 5.60 -14.01 8.08
N PRO A 138 5.58 -15.25 7.57
CA PRO A 138 6.11 -15.56 6.22
C PRO A 138 5.54 -14.64 5.14
N TYR A 139 6.36 -14.25 4.16
CA TYR A 139 5.93 -13.28 3.14
C TYR A 139 4.74 -13.73 2.31
N ASP A 140 4.57 -15.02 2.06
CA ASP A 140 3.40 -15.54 1.36
C ASP A 140 2.10 -15.29 2.14
N LEU A 141 2.12 -15.43 3.47
CA LEU A 141 0.98 -15.09 4.31
C LEU A 141 0.77 -13.56 4.42
N GLN A 142 1.85 -12.78 4.44
CA GLN A 142 1.71 -11.33 4.41
C GLN A 142 1.06 -10.85 3.09
N MET A 143 1.52 -11.39 1.96
CA MET A 143 0.95 -11.09 0.65
C MET A 143 -0.48 -11.62 0.51
N PHE A 144 -0.75 -12.77 1.11
CA PHE A 144 -2.10 -13.32 1.23
C PHE A 144 -3.05 -12.37 1.98
N LEU A 145 -2.61 -11.74 3.08
CA LEU A 145 -3.44 -10.79 3.83
C LEU A 145 -3.93 -9.62 2.96
N TYR A 146 -3.09 -9.08 2.08
CA TYR A 146 -3.54 -8.06 1.12
C TYR A 146 -4.61 -8.61 0.18
N LEU A 147 -4.36 -9.79 -0.41
CA LEU A 147 -5.35 -10.41 -1.31
C LEU A 147 -6.65 -10.77 -0.58
N ALA A 148 -6.58 -11.22 0.67
CA ALA A 148 -7.77 -11.51 1.50
C ALA A 148 -8.66 -10.27 1.69
N GLY A 149 -8.06 -9.08 1.72
CA GLY A 149 -8.76 -7.78 1.69
C GLY A 149 -9.13 -7.28 0.29
N GLY A 150 -8.87 -8.03 -0.77
CA GLY A 150 -9.12 -7.59 -2.15
C GLY A 150 -8.10 -6.58 -2.68
N ILE A 151 -6.97 -6.38 -1.98
CA ILE A 151 -5.90 -5.48 -2.39
C ILE A 151 -4.97 -6.23 -3.34
N THR A 152 -4.97 -5.85 -4.61
CA THR A 152 -4.22 -6.52 -5.68
C THR A 152 -2.98 -5.74 -6.12
N ARG A 153 -2.79 -4.53 -5.60
CA ARG A 153 -1.65 -3.66 -5.87
C ARG A 153 -1.21 -2.93 -4.62
N ILE A 154 0.09 -2.88 -4.40
CA ILE A 154 0.69 -2.17 -3.25
C ILE A 154 1.89 -1.35 -3.68
N GLN A 155 2.14 -0.26 -2.94
CA GLN A 155 3.35 0.54 -3.05
C GLN A 155 4.07 0.58 -1.72
N VAL A 156 5.27 -0.02 -1.69
CA VAL A 156 6.13 -0.04 -0.50
C VAL A 156 6.86 1.29 -0.39
N MET A 157 6.72 1.96 0.76
CA MET A 157 7.19 3.33 0.94
C MET A 157 8.50 3.48 1.74
N ALA A 158 9.12 2.38 2.14
CA ALA A 158 10.49 2.34 2.66
C ALA A 158 11.17 1.07 2.14
N GLY A 159 11.85 1.20 1.00
CA GLY A 159 12.44 0.08 0.30
C GLY A 159 13.71 -0.44 0.97
N THR A 160 13.93 -1.74 0.80
CA THR A 160 15.17 -2.43 1.13
C THR A 160 15.51 -3.40 0.00
N PRO A 161 16.74 -3.92 -0.10
CA PRO A 161 17.07 -4.98 -1.06
C PRO A 161 16.15 -6.20 -0.96
N GLU A 162 15.64 -6.49 0.24
CA GLU A 162 14.70 -7.57 0.50
C GLU A 162 13.37 -7.37 -0.23
N TYR A 163 12.84 -6.14 -0.25
CA TYR A 163 11.61 -5.84 -1.00
C TYR A 163 11.82 -5.89 -2.53
N LEU A 164 13.01 -5.61 -3.02
CA LEU A 164 13.33 -5.82 -4.43
C LEU A 164 13.27 -7.31 -4.79
N ALA A 165 13.82 -8.18 -3.94
CA ALA A 165 13.74 -9.63 -4.11
C ALA A 165 12.30 -10.15 -4.00
N LEU A 166 11.51 -9.60 -3.07
CA LEU A 166 10.09 -9.92 -2.91
C LEU A 166 9.28 -9.50 -4.15
N ARG A 167 9.50 -8.28 -4.66
CA ARG A 167 8.89 -7.81 -5.91
C ARG A 167 9.19 -8.75 -7.07
N GLU A 168 10.43 -9.21 -7.20
CA GLU A 168 10.83 -10.15 -8.25
C GLU A 168 10.17 -11.53 -8.08
N SER A 169 10.02 -12.00 -6.84
CA SER A 169 9.30 -13.25 -6.54
C SER A 169 7.82 -13.18 -6.92
N LEU A 170 7.19 -12.04 -6.66
CA LEU A 170 5.80 -11.77 -7.09
C LEU A 170 5.70 -11.66 -8.63
N ARG A 171 6.64 -10.94 -9.26
CA ARG A 171 6.64 -10.72 -10.71
C ARG A 171 6.86 -12.02 -11.50
N SER A 172 7.72 -12.90 -11.01
CA SER A 172 8.00 -14.20 -11.63
C SER A 172 6.94 -15.28 -11.33
N GLY A 173 5.97 -15.00 -10.44
CA GLY A 173 4.95 -15.97 -10.03
C GLY A 173 5.46 -17.05 -9.07
N ARG A 174 6.68 -16.95 -8.56
CA ARG A 174 7.18 -17.83 -7.49
C ARG A 174 6.40 -17.64 -6.19
N LEU A 175 5.92 -16.43 -5.97
CA LEU A 175 5.07 -16.06 -4.86
C LEU A 175 3.77 -15.45 -5.40
N ARG A 176 2.63 -15.85 -4.83
CA ARG A 176 1.34 -15.22 -5.12
C ARG A 176 1.10 -14.06 -4.17
N GLY A 177 0.62 -12.95 -4.72
CA GLY A 177 0.37 -11.74 -3.96
C GLY A 177 0.01 -10.56 -4.85
N PRO A 178 -0.15 -9.36 -4.25
CA PRO A 178 -0.41 -8.14 -4.99
C PRO A 178 0.79 -7.74 -5.86
N ARG A 179 0.53 -7.04 -6.93
CA ARG A 179 1.60 -6.37 -7.69
C ARG A 179 2.24 -5.31 -6.81
N MET A 180 3.57 -5.23 -6.86
CA MET A 180 4.34 -4.42 -5.94
C MET A 180 5.21 -3.39 -6.69
N ARG A 181 5.20 -2.15 -6.18
CA ARG A 181 6.15 -1.09 -6.51
C ARG A 181 6.94 -0.75 -5.25
N VAL A 182 8.24 -0.49 -5.37
CA VAL A 182 9.15 -0.34 -4.23
C VAL A 182 9.90 0.99 -4.30
N ALA A 183 9.72 1.83 -3.28
CA ALA A 183 10.50 3.05 -3.06
C ALA A 183 11.99 2.73 -2.81
N SER A 184 12.86 3.73 -2.97
CA SER A 184 14.17 3.69 -2.31
C SER A 184 14.03 3.53 -0.79
N PRO A 185 15.08 3.21 -0.05
CA PRO A 185 15.16 3.56 1.35
C PRO A 185 14.76 5.02 1.55
N VAL A 186 14.28 5.36 2.74
CA VAL A 186 13.95 6.73 3.11
C VAL A 186 15.21 7.60 2.93
N ILE A 187 15.12 8.70 2.18
CA ILE A 187 16.24 9.62 1.95
C ILE A 187 16.07 10.80 2.91
N ASP A 188 16.87 10.83 3.98
CA ASP A 188 16.69 11.77 5.10
C ASP A 188 17.98 12.47 5.48
N GLY A 189 17.90 13.46 6.36
CA GLY A 189 19.04 14.16 6.92
C GLY A 189 19.71 13.41 8.09
N TYR A 190 20.66 14.09 8.74
CA TYR A 190 21.32 13.58 9.94
C TYR A 190 20.97 14.47 11.15
N PRO A 191 20.60 13.89 12.31
CA PRO A 191 20.21 12.49 12.51
C PRO A 191 18.91 12.16 11.80
N ALA A 192 18.85 10.99 11.16
CA ALA A 192 17.64 10.55 10.47
C ALA A 192 16.49 10.24 11.45
N VAL A 193 15.25 10.29 10.96
CA VAL A 193 14.08 9.89 11.76
C VAL A 193 14.11 8.38 12.04
N TRP A 194 14.49 7.60 11.02
CA TRP A 194 14.44 6.13 11.08
C TRP A 194 15.84 5.51 11.14
N SER A 195 15.87 4.22 11.48
CA SER A 195 17.10 3.43 11.54
C SER A 195 17.89 3.50 10.22
N PRO A 196 19.24 3.49 10.28
CA PRO A 196 20.10 3.41 9.10
C PRO A 196 19.81 2.21 8.19
N THR A 197 19.18 1.15 8.70
CA THR A 197 18.83 -0.04 7.91
C THR A 197 17.78 0.22 6.83
N ILE A 198 16.98 1.27 7.00
CA ILE A 198 15.91 1.67 6.05
C ILE A 198 16.08 3.11 5.57
N THR A 199 17.21 3.75 5.85
CA THR A 199 17.43 5.17 5.55
C THR A 199 18.77 5.39 4.85
N TRP A 200 18.77 6.15 3.76
CA TRP A 200 19.95 6.78 3.19
C TRP A 200 20.09 8.20 3.73
N GLN A 201 21.16 8.45 4.47
CA GLN A 201 21.39 9.76 5.06
C GLN A 201 22.16 10.65 4.10
N VAL A 202 21.69 11.90 3.97
CA VAL A 202 22.30 12.93 3.13
C VAL A 202 22.49 14.21 3.93
N SER A 203 23.65 14.87 3.79
CA SER A 203 23.98 16.07 4.55
C SER A 203 24.15 17.32 3.69
N ASP A 204 24.34 17.14 2.38
CA ASP A 204 24.69 18.24 1.47
C ASP A 204 24.20 17.98 0.03
N ALA A 205 24.48 18.94 -0.85
CA ALA A 205 24.09 18.87 -2.26
C ALA A 205 24.73 17.70 -3.01
N ALA A 206 25.94 17.26 -2.65
CA ALA A 206 26.60 16.12 -3.29
C ALA A 206 25.93 14.81 -2.89
N GLY A 207 25.62 14.64 -1.61
CA GLY A 207 24.85 13.52 -1.09
C GLY A 207 23.46 13.41 -1.74
N GLY A 208 22.77 14.56 -1.88
CA GLY A 208 21.48 14.61 -2.56
C GLY A 208 21.54 14.09 -4.02
N ARG A 209 22.50 14.52 -4.82
CA ARG A 209 22.72 14.00 -6.18
C ARG A 209 23.06 12.51 -6.20
N THR A 210 23.92 12.09 -5.28
CA THR A 210 24.29 10.67 -5.16
C THR A 210 23.08 9.80 -4.85
N ALA A 211 22.23 10.20 -3.90
CA ALA A 211 21.01 9.49 -3.55
C ALA A 211 20.08 9.33 -4.77
N ALA A 212 19.90 10.38 -5.59
CA ALA A 212 19.09 10.30 -6.81
C ALA A 212 19.60 9.24 -7.80
N ARG A 213 20.92 9.14 -8.01
CA ARG A 213 21.53 8.11 -8.88
C ARG A 213 21.38 6.71 -8.32
N GLN A 214 21.61 6.56 -7.03
CA GLN A 214 21.50 5.28 -6.34
C GLN A 214 20.09 4.66 -6.46
N VAL A 215 19.02 5.46 -6.56
CA VAL A 215 17.65 4.94 -6.79
C VAL A 215 17.60 4.08 -8.05
N LEU A 216 18.18 4.57 -9.16
CA LEU A 216 18.21 3.82 -10.43
C LEU A 216 19.18 2.66 -10.39
N GLU A 217 20.38 2.89 -9.88
CA GLU A 217 21.46 1.89 -9.83
C GLU A 217 21.08 0.67 -9.00
N ALA A 218 20.33 0.89 -7.89
CA ALA A 218 19.83 -0.19 -7.05
C ALA A 218 18.53 -0.83 -7.56
N GLY A 219 17.88 -0.25 -8.58
CA GLY A 219 16.68 -0.80 -9.20
C GLY A 219 15.40 -0.53 -8.46
N TYR A 220 15.32 0.53 -7.66
CA TYR A 220 14.08 1.01 -7.04
C TYR A 220 13.19 1.71 -8.06
N ASP A 221 11.87 1.65 -7.85
CA ASP A 221 10.91 2.20 -8.80
C ASP A 221 10.75 3.72 -8.70
N PHE A 222 11.05 4.31 -7.54
CA PHE A 222 10.96 5.75 -7.27
C PHE A 222 11.73 6.12 -5.99
N ALA A 223 11.97 7.41 -5.79
CA ALA A 223 12.65 7.95 -4.63
C ALA A 223 11.68 8.38 -3.53
N LYS A 224 12.04 8.14 -2.25
CA LYS A 224 11.28 8.54 -1.05
C LYS A 224 12.05 9.63 -0.28
N PRO A 225 11.90 10.93 -0.61
CA PRO A 225 12.42 12.01 0.24
C PRO A 225 11.69 12.05 1.58
N TYR A 226 12.39 12.52 2.63
CA TYR A 226 11.84 12.51 3.98
C TYR A 226 12.09 13.83 4.74
N THR A 227 11.57 13.89 5.97
CA THR A 227 11.30 15.09 6.76
C THR A 227 12.53 15.92 7.11
N ARG A 228 13.67 15.28 7.42
CA ARG A 228 14.89 15.98 7.90
C ARG A 228 15.93 16.21 6.80
N MET A 229 15.60 15.92 5.54
CA MET A 229 16.51 16.17 4.43
C MET A 229 16.84 17.67 4.34
N PRO A 230 18.15 18.07 4.39
CA PRO A 230 18.54 19.48 4.34
C PRO A 230 18.12 20.15 3.03
N TYR A 231 17.82 21.45 3.10
CA TYR A 231 17.35 22.21 1.93
C TYR A 231 18.26 22.08 0.72
N GLU A 232 19.57 22.27 0.87
CA GLU A 232 20.55 22.19 -0.23
C GLU A 232 20.62 20.77 -0.83
N ALA A 233 20.55 19.74 0.03
CA ALA A 233 20.50 18.35 -0.41
C ALA A 233 19.23 18.09 -1.22
N TYR A 234 18.07 18.55 -0.76
CA TYR A 234 16.79 18.38 -1.47
C TYR A 234 16.77 19.10 -2.82
N VAL A 235 17.31 20.35 -2.88
CA VAL A 235 17.40 21.09 -4.14
C VAL A 235 18.23 20.34 -5.17
N ALA A 236 19.43 19.87 -4.78
CA ALA A 236 20.33 19.14 -5.67
C ALA A 236 19.76 17.75 -6.04
N PHE A 237 19.18 17.05 -5.10
CA PHE A 237 18.46 15.79 -5.30
C PHE A 237 17.32 15.94 -6.31
N SER A 238 16.48 16.98 -6.14
CA SER A 238 15.35 17.23 -7.04
C SER A 238 15.80 17.55 -8.46
N ALA A 239 16.86 18.33 -8.62
CA ALA A 239 17.44 18.65 -9.93
C ALA A 239 17.98 17.39 -10.62
N GLU A 240 18.70 16.52 -9.89
CA GLU A 240 19.25 15.28 -10.41
C GLU A 240 18.14 14.28 -10.75
N CYS A 241 17.11 14.14 -9.90
CA CYS A 241 15.95 13.31 -10.20
C CYS A 241 15.25 13.75 -11.49
N ASN A 242 15.09 15.07 -11.70
CA ASN A 242 14.50 15.58 -12.94
C ASN A 242 15.36 15.24 -14.15
N ALA A 243 16.69 15.38 -14.05
CA ALA A 243 17.61 15.08 -15.14
C ALA A 243 17.62 13.56 -15.50
N LEU A 244 17.43 12.70 -14.52
CA LEU A 244 17.45 11.25 -14.66
C LEU A 244 16.05 10.65 -14.89
N GLY A 245 14.97 11.42 -14.79
CA GLY A 245 13.61 10.90 -14.87
C GLY A 245 13.18 10.07 -13.66
N VAL A 246 13.82 10.27 -12.49
CA VAL A 246 13.48 9.57 -11.25
C VAL A 246 12.22 10.19 -10.64
N GLU A 247 11.17 9.40 -10.50
CA GLU A 247 9.95 9.82 -9.79
C GLU A 247 10.22 10.02 -8.30
N ARG A 248 9.50 10.95 -7.70
CA ARG A 248 9.55 11.23 -6.26
C ARG A 248 8.15 11.15 -5.67
N THR A 249 8.01 10.26 -4.70
CA THR A 249 6.81 10.16 -3.85
C THR A 249 7.28 10.04 -2.41
N GLY A 250 6.95 11.01 -1.58
CA GLY A 250 7.46 11.04 -0.21
C GLY A 250 6.97 12.24 0.57
N HIS A 251 7.64 12.48 1.70
CA HIS A 251 7.44 13.66 2.51
C HIS A 251 7.99 14.92 1.83
N ILE A 252 7.55 16.07 2.30
CA ILE A 252 8.15 17.35 1.97
C ILE A 252 9.08 17.70 3.12
N PRO A 253 10.41 17.85 2.89
CA PRO A 253 11.34 18.15 3.97
C PRO A 253 10.94 19.42 4.74
N ALA A 254 11.15 19.43 6.05
CA ALA A 254 10.71 20.53 6.94
C ALA A 254 11.28 21.91 6.56
N GLU A 255 12.46 21.93 5.95
CA GLU A 255 13.11 23.16 5.48
C GLU A 255 12.64 23.62 4.10
N VAL A 256 11.77 22.84 3.44
CA VAL A 256 11.30 23.11 2.07
C VAL A 256 9.83 23.52 2.10
N ARG A 257 9.51 24.63 1.42
CA ARG A 257 8.11 25.03 1.29
C ARG A 257 7.35 24.08 0.38
N VAL A 258 6.09 23.83 0.70
CA VAL A 258 5.21 22.95 -0.09
C VAL A 258 5.20 23.31 -1.56
N GLU A 259 4.97 24.60 -1.87
CA GLU A 259 4.90 25.11 -3.23
C GLU A 259 6.22 24.89 -3.98
N GLU A 260 7.35 25.07 -3.28
CA GLU A 260 8.67 24.86 -3.87
C GLU A 260 8.92 23.39 -4.20
N ALA A 261 8.58 22.48 -3.30
CA ALA A 261 8.73 21.05 -3.54
C ALA A 261 7.94 20.61 -4.79
N LEU A 262 6.70 21.06 -4.92
CA LEU A 262 5.83 20.76 -6.06
C LEU A 262 6.38 21.36 -7.36
N LEU A 263 6.83 22.61 -7.34
CA LEU A 263 7.44 23.29 -8.51
C LEU A 263 8.78 22.65 -8.92
N ARG A 264 9.54 22.09 -7.98
CA ARG A 264 10.76 21.31 -8.27
C ARG A 264 10.47 19.91 -8.83
N GLY A 265 9.19 19.54 -8.99
CA GLY A 265 8.79 18.30 -9.67
C GLY A 265 8.52 17.12 -8.75
N GLN A 266 8.29 17.31 -7.46
CA GLN A 266 7.73 16.24 -6.62
C GLN A 266 6.27 16.04 -7.01
N ARG A 267 5.96 14.90 -7.64
CA ARG A 267 4.63 14.59 -8.19
C ARG A 267 3.84 13.61 -7.34
N GLY A 268 4.45 12.98 -6.35
CA GLY A 268 3.83 12.14 -5.35
C GLY A 268 3.99 12.75 -3.96
N VAL A 269 2.90 13.01 -3.25
CA VAL A 269 2.92 13.46 -1.86
C VAL A 269 2.41 12.32 -0.99
N ALA A 270 3.27 11.85 -0.10
CA ALA A 270 2.92 10.89 0.92
C ALA A 270 2.22 11.61 2.07
N HIS A 271 1.03 11.16 2.42
CA HIS A 271 0.18 11.79 3.44
C HIS A 271 -0.39 13.15 3.06
N THR A 272 -1.67 13.30 3.19
CA THR A 272 -2.35 14.58 2.92
C THR A 272 -1.83 15.70 3.82
N PHE A 273 -1.44 15.40 5.05
CA PHE A 273 -0.95 16.41 5.99
C PHE A 273 0.39 17.04 5.59
N GLU A 274 1.20 16.42 4.75
CA GLU A 274 2.44 17.02 4.23
C GLU A 274 2.20 18.35 3.49
N LEU A 275 0.99 18.55 2.99
CA LEU A 275 0.62 19.78 2.32
C LEU A 275 0.37 20.99 3.26
N PHE A 276 0.47 20.80 4.59
CA PHE A 276 0.30 21.89 5.56
C PHE A 276 1.07 21.68 6.88
N TYR A 277 1.60 20.49 7.12
CA TYR A 277 2.13 20.08 8.42
C TYR A 277 3.28 20.97 8.91
N ASN A 278 4.21 21.32 8.03
CA ASN A 278 5.38 22.14 8.34
C ASN A 278 5.09 23.65 8.36
N ASP A 279 3.84 24.07 8.11
CA ASP A 279 3.46 25.47 8.20
C ASP A 279 3.34 25.94 9.64
N PRO A 280 3.47 27.27 9.88
CA PRO A 280 3.09 27.85 11.17
C PRO A 280 1.63 27.49 11.55
N PRO A 281 1.33 27.26 12.83
CA PRO A 281 0.00 26.81 13.28
C PRO A 281 -1.18 27.62 12.73
N GLU A 282 -1.03 28.96 12.67
CA GLU A 282 -2.03 29.89 12.15
C GLU A 282 -2.31 29.71 10.64
N SER A 283 -1.35 29.16 9.90
CA SER A 283 -1.49 28.92 8.45
C SER A 283 -2.21 27.61 8.15
N ARG A 284 -2.14 26.61 9.04
CA ARG A 284 -2.72 25.27 8.83
C ARG A 284 -4.25 25.29 8.73
N THR A 285 -4.90 26.28 9.33
CA THR A 285 -6.35 26.52 9.29
C THR A 285 -6.79 27.45 8.17
N ASN A 286 -5.84 28.01 7.41
CA ASN A 286 -6.14 28.97 6.35
C ASN A 286 -6.70 28.27 5.10
N LEU A 287 -8.04 28.20 5.00
CA LEU A 287 -8.73 27.55 3.88
C LEU A 287 -8.32 28.13 2.51
N GLY A 288 -8.02 29.44 2.44
CA GLY A 288 -7.55 30.07 1.20
C GLY A 288 -6.16 29.58 0.79
N LEU A 289 -5.26 29.27 1.75
CA LEU A 289 -3.98 28.67 1.47
C LEU A 289 -4.14 27.23 1.00
N LEU A 290 -4.98 26.45 1.68
CA LEU A 290 -5.25 25.05 1.31
C LEU A 290 -5.84 24.97 -0.11
N ALA A 291 -6.78 25.85 -0.47
CA ALA A 291 -7.37 25.89 -1.80
C ALA A 291 -6.33 26.24 -2.89
N ARG A 292 -5.43 27.21 -2.63
CA ARG A 292 -4.34 27.55 -3.58
C ARG A 292 -3.38 26.36 -3.78
N ARG A 293 -3.05 25.62 -2.72
CA ARG A 293 -2.21 24.42 -2.83
C ARG A 293 -2.88 23.30 -3.58
N ALA A 294 -4.16 23.06 -3.31
CA ALA A 294 -4.95 22.09 -4.05
C ALA A 294 -4.98 22.42 -5.56
N LYS A 295 -5.21 23.68 -5.90
CA LYS A 295 -5.15 24.15 -7.29
C LYS A 295 -3.76 23.92 -7.91
N LEU A 296 -2.69 24.25 -7.19
CA LEU A 296 -1.32 24.00 -7.66
C LEU A 296 -1.07 22.49 -7.87
N CYS A 297 -1.55 21.64 -6.96
CA CYS A 297 -1.48 20.18 -7.13
C CYS A 297 -2.19 19.71 -8.40
N ALA A 298 -3.38 20.24 -8.68
CA ALA A 298 -4.15 19.93 -9.89
C ALA A 298 -3.40 20.38 -11.16
N GLU A 299 -2.94 21.63 -11.21
CA GLU A 299 -2.19 22.20 -12.34
C GLU A 299 -0.90 21.43 -12.65
N LEU A 300 -0.21 20.92 -11.63
CA LEU A 300 1.03 20.17 -11.76
C LEU A 300 0.83 18.65 -11.93
N GLY A 301 -0.42 18.16 -11.89
CA GLY A 301 -0.72 16.72 -11.97
C GLY A 301 -0.19 15.92 -10.78
N VAL A 302 -0.17 16.50 -9.60
CA VAL A 302 0.28 15.85 -8.36
C VAL A 302 -0.70 14.76 -7.96
N THR A 303 -0.17 13.65 -7.48
CA THR A 303 -0.94 12.58 -6.82
C THR A 303 -0.72 12.66 -5.32
N VAL A 304 -1.80 12.60 -4.54
CA VAL A 304 -1.74 12.63 -3.07
C VAL A 304 -2.22 11.30 -2.52
N GLN A 305 -1.39 10.66 -1.69
CA GLN A 305 -1.74 9.48 -0.91
C GLN A 305 -2.54 9.95 0.31
N THR A 306 -3.76 9.46 0.46
CA THR A 306 -4.70 10.01 1.44
C THR A 306 -4.30 9.68 2.87
N THR A 307 -3.98 8.44 3.16
CA THR A 307 -3.48 7.89 4.45
C THR A 307 -4.20 8.45 5.69
N PHE A 308 -5.50 8.68 5.59
CA PHE A 308 -6.25 9.25 6.68
C PHE A 308 -6.45 8.27 7.84
N CYS A 309 -6.45 6.96 7.53
CA CYS A 309 -6.54 5.92 8.55
C CYS A 309 -5.40 5.99 9.57
N VAL A 310 -4.18 6.40 9.17
CA VAL A 310 -3.08 6.60 10.11
C VAL A 310 -3.33 7.82 11.02
N SER A 311 -3.89 8.89 10.48
CA SER A 311 -4.27 10.05 11.31
C SER A 311 -5.31 9.67 12.36
N ARG A 312 -6.27 8.81 12.01
CA ARG A 312 -7.24 8.27 12.95
C ARG A 312 -6.63 7.28 13.95
N ALA A 313 -5.64 6.52 13.54
CA ALA A 313 -4.92 5.66 14.46
C ALA A 313 -4.24 6.46 15.58
N PHE A 314 -3.77 7.67 15.30
CA PHE A 314 -3.22 8.57 16.32
C PHE A 314 -4.26 9.03 17.38
N GLU A 315 -5.57 9.01 17.08
CA GLU A 315 -6.61 9.24 18.11
C GLU A 315 -6.57 8.15 19.19
N TYR A 316 -6.34 6.91 18.78
CA TYR A 316 -6.14 5.80 19.71
C TYR A 316 -4.83 5.96 20.50
N ASP A 317 -3.76 6.32 19.83
CA ASP A 317 -2.42 6.43 20.43
C ASP A 317 -2.37 7.49 21.54
N ILE A 318 -3.15 8.55 21.39
CA ILE A 318 -3.28 9.60 22.43
C ILE A 318 -4.43 9.35 23.41
N GLY A 319 -5.11 8.21 23.32
CA GLY A 319 -6.18 7.77 24.23
C GLY A 319 -7.51 8.49 24.05
N GLN A 320 -7.80 9.06 22.87
CA GLN A 320 -9.11 9.67 22.58
C GLN A 320 -10.19 8.64 22.24
N VAL A 321 -9.79 7.49 21.68
CA VAL A 321 -10.68 6.37 21.38
C VAL A 321 -10.12 5.08 21.96
N GLY A 322 -11.01 4.14 22.30
CA GLY A 322 -10.61 2.84 22.85
C GLY A 322 -10.35 1.78 21.78
N PRO A 323 -9.88 0.58 22.20
CA PRO A 323 -9.57 -0.53 21.29
C PRO A 323 -10.79 -1.05 20.53
N GLU A 324 -11.99 -0.82 21.01
CA GLU A 324 -13.25 -1.16 20.34
C GLU A 324 -13.46 -0.42 19.01
N ALA A 325 -12.74 0.68 18.79
CA ALA A 325 -12.77 1.39 17.51
C ALA A 325 -12.06 0.60 16.38
N TYR A 326 -11.33 -0.47 16.71
CA TYR A 326 -10.53 -1.26 15.79
C TYR A 326 -10.90 -2.76 15.82
N PRO A 327 -11.96 -3.19 15.13
CA PRO A 327 -12.62 -4.49 15.30
C PRO A 327 -11.79 -5.71 14.83
N LEU A 328 -10.67 -5.54 14.16
CA LEU A 328 -9.82 -6.65 13.70
C LEU A 328 -8.49 -6.76 14.46
N HIS A 329 -8.53 -6.45 15.72
CA HIS A 329 -7.36 -6.49 16.60
C HIS A 329 -6.65 -7.88 16.66
N ASP A 330 -7.37 -8.97 16.40
CA ASP A 330 -6.84 -10.35 16.33
C ASP A 330 -5.92 -10.61 15.13
N LEU A 331 -6.05 -9.84 14.06
CA LEU A 331 -5.22 -9.91 12.86
C LEU A 331 -4.16 -8.80 12.78
N LEU A 332 -4.05 -7.97 13.80
CA LEU A 332 -2.91 -7.09 13.97
C LEU A 332 -1.69 -7.90 14.45
N ASP A 333 -0.53 -7.58 13.90
CA ASP A 333 0.74 -8.18 14.31
C ASP A 333 0.87 -8.21 15.86
N PRO A 334 1.22 -9.35 16.49
CA PRO A 334 1.25 -9.47 17.95
C PRO A 334 2.20 -8.49 18.64
N VAL A 335 3.29 -8.09 17.97
CA VAL A 335 4.23 -7.10 18.50
C VAL A 335 3.61 -5.72 18.49
N LEU A 336 2.92 -5.36 17.41
CA LEU A 336 2.16 -4.12 17.36
C LEU A 336 1.04 -4.11 18.39
N ARG A 337 0.30 -5.21 18.55
CA ARG A 337 -0.71 -5.34 19.63
C ARG A 337 -0.08 -5.09 20.99
N TRP A 338 1.12 -5.63 21.23
CA TRP A 338 1.83 -5.44 22.50
C TRP A 338 2.30 -3.98 22.68
N LEU A 339 2.90 -3.39 21.65
CA LEU A 339 3.35 -1.98 21.67
C LEU A 339 2.19 -1.01 21.86
N MET A 340 1.09 -1.23 21.16
CA MET A 340 -0.10 -0.37 21.16
C MET A 340 -1.10 -0.70 22.29
N HIS A 341 -0.77 -1.62 23.17
CA HIS A 341 -1.60 -1.91 24.34
C HIS A 341 -1.63 -0.71 25.30
N PRO A 342 -2.80 -0.32 25.88
CA PRO A 342 -2.90 0.83 26.79
C PRO A 342 -1.98 0.79 28.00
N ALA A 343 -1.57 -0.40 28.45
CA ALA A 343 -0.59 -0.57 29.53
C ALA A 343 0.86 -0.36 29.09
N SER A 344 1.14 -0.33 27.77
CA SER A 344 2.50 -0.22 27.21
C SER A 344 3.17 1.10 27.64
N PRO A 345 4.39 1.04 28.21
CA PRO A 345 5.19 2.24 28.45
C PRO A 345 5.49 3.01 27.16
N PHE A 346 5.64 2.29 26.02
CA PHE A 346 5.86 2.89 24.71
C PHE A 346 4.65 3.73 24.29
N LEU A 347 3.44 3.17 24.29
CA LEU A 347 2.24 3.91 23.90
C LEU A 347 2.01 5.13 24.81
N LYS A 348 2.27 4.99 26.11
CA LYS A 348 2.15 6.11 27.06
C LYS A 348 3.13 7.24 26.74
N ALA A 349 4.40 6.92 26.44
CA ALA A 349 5.40 7.91 26.08
C ALA A 349 5.11 8.54 24.73
N PHE A 350 4.74 7.71 23.73
CA PHE A 350 4.37 8.12 22.39
C PHE A 350 3.15 9.06 22.41
N GLY A 351 2.12 8.71 23.16
CA GLY A 351 0.90 9.52 23.30
C GLY A 351 1.13 10.85 24.06
N GLN A 352 2.25 11.03 24.76
CA GLN A 352 2.61 12.30 25.42
C GLN A 352 3.45 13.23 24.53
N ASP A 353 3.98 12.73 23.41
CA ASP A 353 4.74 13.55 22.47
C ASP A 353 3.87 14.66 21.88
N PRO A 354 4.30 15.94 21.93
CA PRO A 354 3.51 17.06 21.40
C PRO A 354 3.13 16.93 19.93
N GLN A 355 3.98 16.29 19.13
CA GLN A 355 3.72 16.04 17.73
C GLN A 355 2.58 15.02 17.56
N MET A 356 2.59 13.95 18.35
CA MET A 356 1.51 12.95 18.35
C MET A 356 0.20 13.53 18.85
N GLN A 357 0.24 14.36 19.88
CA GLN A 357 -0.93 15.10 20.37
C GLN A 357 -1.55 15.99 19.28
N TYR A 358 -0.72 16.70 18.52
CA TYR A 358 -1.19 17.50 17.39
C TYR A 358 -1.79 16.61 16.29
N GLN A 359 -1.12 15.53 15.92
CA GLN A 359 -1.60 14.62 14.87
C GLN A 359 -2.92 13.95 15.23
N GLY A 360 -3.06 13.49 16.48
CA GLY A 360 -4.28 12.81 16.93
C GLY A 360 -5.46 13.74 17.25
N ARG A 361 -5.26 15.04 17.41
CA ARG A 361 -6.34 16.00 17.74
C ARG A 361 -6.66 16.93 16.59
N ASP A 362 -5.69 17.80 16.28
CA ASP A 362 -5.93 18.95 15.42
C ASP A 362 -5.68 18.65 13.95
N CYS A 363 -4.70 17.77 13.67
CA CYS A 363 -4.31 17.43 12.31
C CYS A 363 -5.44 16.75 11.53
N ILE A 364 -6.33 16.00 12.20
CA ILE A 364 -7.46 15.32 11.59
C ILE A 364 -8.38 16.32 10.88
N ALA A 365 -8.80 17.38 11.57
CA ALA A 365 -9.68 18.39 10.98
C ALA A 365 -9.00 19.13 9.82
N HIS A 366 -7.71 19.42 9.95
CA HIS A 366 -6.92 20.06 8.89
C HIS A 366 -6.76 19.15 7.67
N THR A 367 -6.50 17.86 7.89
CA THR A 367 -6.41 16.84 6.84
C THR A 367 -7.71 16.69 6.08
N LEU A 368 -8.86 16.66 6.76
CA LEU A 368 -10.18 16.63 6.13
C LEU A 368 -10.41 17.88 5.26
N ASN A 369 -10.07 19.07 5.75
CA ASN A 369 -10.20 20.30 4.99
C ASN A 369 -9.30 20.28 3.74
N MET A 370 -8.07 19.76 3.86
CA MET A 370 -7.16 19.63 2.71
C MET A 370 -7.67 18.60 1.70
N LEU A 371 -8.16 17.44 2.15
CA LEU A 371 -8.75 16.41 1.27
C LEU A 371 -9.97 16.96 0.49
N ARG A 372 -10.84 17.73 1.15
CA ARG A 372 -11.98 18.40 0.48
C ARG A 372 -11.51 19.41 -0.56
N ALA A 373 -10.49 20.20 -0.26
CA ALA A 373 -9.92 21.14 -1.22
C ALA A 373 -9.28 20.41 -2.42
N LEU A 374 -8.53 19.36 -2.19
CA LEU A 374 -7.92 18.52 -3.24
C LEU A 374 -9.00 17.89 -4.15
N HIS A 375 -10.06 17.35 -3.54
CA HIS A 375 -11.17 16.76 -4.29
C HIS A 375 -11.91 17.80 -5.13
N ALA A 376 -12.19 18.99 -4.58
CA ALA A 376 -12.85 20.08 -5.28
C ALA A 376 -12.07 20.55 -6.50
N GLU A 377 -10.74 20.53 -6.47
CA GLU A 377 -9.86 20.90 -7.59
C GLU A 377 -9.56 19.70 -8.53
N GLY A 378 -10.14 18.52 -8.28
CA GLY A 378 -9.95 17.33 -9.12
C GLY A 378 -8.55 16.72 -9.03
N VAL A 379 -7.84 16.93 -7.93
CA VAL A 379 -6.51 16.34 -7.71
C VAL A 379 -6.64 14.82 -7.63
N ARG A 380 -5.69 14.11 -8.24
CA ARG A 380 -5.66 12.65 -8.17
C ARG A 380 -5.35 12.19 -6.75
N LEU A 381 -6.38 11.70 -6.05
CA LEU A 381 -6.23 11.02 -4.77
C LEU A 381 -6.00 9.53 -5.00
N VAL A 382 -5.14 8.91 -4.19
CA VAL A 382 -4.94 7.46 -4.12
C VAL A 382 -4.98 7.00 -2.68
N THR A 383 -5.61 5.86 -2.45
CA THR A 383 -5.66 5.24 -1.11
C THR A 383 -4.27 4.80 -0.66
N GLY A 384 -4.00 4.95 0.62
CA GLY A 384 -2.82 4.45 1.30
C GLY A 384 -3.15 4.23 2.78
N THR A 385 -2.54 3.24 3.42
CA THR A 385 -2.83 2.91 4.82
C THR A 385 -1.70 3.24 5.78
N ASP A 386 -0.48 3.33 5.28
CA ASP A 386 0.74 3.50 6.08
C ASP A 386 0.91 2.38 7.15
N ILE A 387 0.43 1.18 6.81
CA ILE A 387 0.62 0.03 7.70
C ILE A 387 2.06 -0.49 7.63
N PRO A 388 2.57 -1.04 8.71
CA PRO A 388 1.97 -1.17 10.03
C PRO A 388 2.23 0.08 10.86
N SER A 389 1.29 0.97 10.91
CA SER A 389 1.31 2.09 11.84
C SER A 389 0.14 1.94 12.80
N SER A 390 0.42 2.09 14.09
CA SER A 390 -0.60 2.00 15.15
C SER A 390 -1.49 0.76 15.02
N ASN A 391 -2.80 0.91 14.93
CA ASN A 391 -3.75 -0.21 14.81
C ASN A 391 -4.19 -0.52 13.37
N ALA A 392 -3.41 -0.13 12.36
CA ALA A 392 -3.76 -0.39 10.98
C ALA A 392 -3.36 -1.81 10.54
N ALA A 393 -4.31 -2.58 10.02
CA ALA A 393 -4.10 -3.94 9.50
C ALA A 393 -4.26 -3.97 7.97
N GLY A 394 -3.29 -4.55 7.25
CA GLY A 394 -3.16 -4.47 5.82
C GLY A 394 -4.37 -4.87 4.99
N HIS A 395 -5.06 -5.92 5.41
CA HIS A 395 -6.24 -6.44 4.73
C HIS A 395 -7.53 -5.65 5.02
N HIS A 396 -7.49 -4.69 5.95
CA HIS A 396 -8.69 -4.01 6.45
C HIS A 396 -8.66 -2.49 6.27
N SER A 397 -7.53 -1.87 6.54
CA SER A 397 -7.42 -0.41 6.64
C SER A 397 -7.67 0.33 5.32
N THR A 398 -7.45 -0.30 4.16
CA THR A 398 -7.85 0.27 2.86
C THR A 398 -9.36 0.48 2.79
N HIS A 399 -10.16 -0.40 3.41
CA HIS A 399 -11.62 -0.23 3.46
C HIS A 399 -12.03 0.88 4.43
N ASP A 400 -11.27 1.08 5.53
CA ASP A 400 -11.46 2.22 6.43
C ASP A 400 -11.20 3.53 5.69
N GLU A 401 -10.11 3.57 4.93
CA GLU A 401 -9.76 4.71 4.10
C GLU A 401 -10.87 5.07 3.11
N LEU A 402 -11.43 4.09 2.40
CA LEU A 402 -12.55 4.29 1.49
C LEU A 402 -13.79 4.84 2.20
N GLN A 403 -14.10 4.35 3.42
CA GLN A 403 -15.24 4.85 4.18
C GLN A 403 -15.05 6.30 4.62
N VAL A 404 -13.84 6.68 5.04
CA VAL A 404 -13.53 8.07 5.39
C VAL A 404 -13.67 8.99 4.18
N LEU A 405 -13.15 8.58 3.02
CA LEU A 405 -13.27 9.37 1.79
C LEU A 405 -14.73 9.66 1.43
N VAL A 406 -15.62 8.70 1.61
CA VAL A 406 -17.05 8.90 1.33
C VAL A 406 -17.74 9.68 2.45
N ARG A 407 -17.63 9.22 3.71
CA ARG A 407 -18.43 9.71 4.82
C ARG A 407 -17.95 11.06 5.33
N ASP A 408 -16.63 11.23 5.48
CA ASP A 408 -16.06 12.36 6.19
C ASP A 408 -15.52 13.44 5.21
N VAL A 409 -14.96 13.03 4.07
CA VAL A 409 -14.50 13.96 3.02
C VAL A 409 -15.65 14.38 2.10
N GLY A 410 -16.56 13.45 1.77
CA GLY A 410 -17.74 13.71 0.92
C GLY A 410 -17.53 13.30 -0.55
N LEU A 411 -16.59 12.39 -0.84
CA LEU A 411 -16.48 11.80 -2.17
C LEU A 411 -17.71 10.95 -2.49
N SER A 412 -18.07 10.85 -3.76
CA SER A 412 -19.00 9.79 -4.17
C SER A 412 -18.36 8.41 -3.96
N PRO A 413 -19.13 7.35 -3.71
CA PRO A 413 -18.59 5.99 -3.64
C PRO A 413 -17.76 5.62 -4.87
N LEU A 414 -18.16 6.07 -6.07
CA LEU A 414 -17.43 5.84 -7.31
C LEU A 414 -16.06 6.55 -7.31
N ASP A 415 -15.97 7.79 -6.82
CA ASP A 415 -14.71 8.52 -6.77
C ASP A 415 -13.76 7.96 -5.71
N ALA A 416 -14.29 7.49 -4.58
CA ALA A 416 -13.52 6.75 -3.60
C ALA A 416 -12.95 5.43 -4.18
N LEU A 417 -13.77 4.66 -4.90
CA LEU A 417 -13.30 3.46 -5.60
C LEU A 417 -12.25 3.80 -6.67
N ARG A 418 -12.39 4.91 -7.39
CA ARG A 418 -11.37 5.37 -8.34
C ARG A 418 -10.03 5.64 -7.66
N ALA A 419 -10.02 6.18 -6.45
CA ALA A 419 -8.79 6.39 -5.69
C ALA A 419 -8.04 5.06 -5.42
N ALA A 420 -8.76 3.97 -5.19
CA ALA A 420 -8.21 2.65 -4.95
C ALA A 420 -8.03 1.79 -6.22
N THR A 421 -8.36 2.29 -7.40
CA THR A 421 -8.32 1.49 -8.66
C THR A 421 -7.62 2.25 -9.78
N VAL A 422 -8.34 2.98 -10.61
CA VAL A 422 -7.79 3.65 -11.81
C VAL A 422 -6.77 4.73 -11.47
N ASN A 423 -6.97 5.49 -10.40
CA ASN A 423 -6.02 6.51 -9.97
C ASN A 423 -4.72 5.87 -9.47
N ALA A 424 -4.84 4.77 -8.71
CA ALA A 424 -3.69 4.01 -8.24
C ALA A 424 -2.92 3.38 -9.42
N ALA A 425 -3.62 2.82 -10.41
CA ALA A 425 -2.99 2.30 -11.63
C ALA A 425 -2.24 3.41 -12.39
N ALA A 426 -2.85 4.58 -12.55
CA ALA A 426 -2.21 5.74 -13.16
C ALA A 426 -1.00 6.24 -12.35
N HIS A 427 -1.07 6.22 -11.01
CA HIS A 427 0.06 6.56 -10.14
C HIS A 427 1.22 5.57 -10.26
N MET A 428 0.92 4.30 -10.50
CA MET A 428 1.93 3.26 -10.75
C MET A 428 2.47 3.24 -12.19
N ASN A 429 1.99 4.12 -13.07
CA ASN A 429 2.24 4.07 -14.52
C ASN A 429 1.82 2.73 -15.15
N ASP A 430 0.78 2.09 -14.64
CA ASP A 430 0.27 0.79 -15.08
C ASP A 430 -1.00 0.96 -15.93
N ALA A 431 -0.83 0.96 -17.24
CA ALA A 431 -1.93 1.11 -18.20
C ALA A 431 -2.76 -0.16 -18.39
N GLU A 432 -2.35 -1.30 -17.82
CA GLU A 432 -2.98 -2.60 -18.02
C GLU A 432 -3.82 -3.07 -16.82
N SER A 433 -4.07 -2.18 -15.84
CA SER A 433 -4.81 -2.47 -14.61
C SER A 433 -5.80 -1.36 -14.27
N GLY A 434 -6.63 -1.61 -13.27
CA GLY A 434 -7.53 -0.61 -12.67
C GLY A 434 -8.89 -0.51 -13.33
N THR A 435 -9.14 -1.23 -14.44
CA THR A 435 -10.47 -1.30 -15.10
C THR A 435 -10.87 -2.74 -15.40
N VAL A 436 -12.18 -2.97 -15.57
CA VAL A 436 -12.72 -4.26 -16.08
C VAL A 436 -13.05 -4.09 -17.54
N GLU A 437 -12.04 -4.24 -18.41
CA GLU A 437 -12.16 -4.06 -19.86
C GLU A 437 -11.34 -5.11 -20.62
N PRO A 438 -11.72 -5.44 -21.87
CA PRO A 438 -10.91 -6.33 -22.69
C PRO A 438 -9.47 -5.85 -22.85
N GLY A 439 -8.52 -6.77 -22.71
CA GLY A 439 -7.07 -6.50 -22.76
C GLY A 439 -6.44 -6.24 -21.41
N GLN A 440 -7.19 -5.78 -20.41
CA GLN A 440 -6.68 -5.54 -19.06
C GLN A 440 -6.30 -6.85 -18.34
N ARG A 441 -5.42 -6.76 -17.34
CA ARG A 441 -5.12 -7.89 -16.46
C ARG A 441 -6.35 -8.26 -15.66
N ALA A 442 -6.53 -9.54 -15.45
CA ALA A 442 -7.60 -10.06 -14.61
C ALA A 442 -7.18 -9.99 -13.11
N GLU A 443 -7.07 -8.79 -12.60
CA GLU A 443 -6.91 -8.46 -11.20
C GLU A 443 -8.28 -8.00 -10.68
N LEU A 444 -9.11 -8.94 -10.26
CA LEU A 444 -10.55 -8.74 -10.06
C LEU A 444 -10.99 -9.09 -8.65
N LEU A 445 -11.95 -8.32 -8.15
CA LEU A 445 -12.57 -8.47 -6.84
C LEU A 445 -14.07 -8.75 -7.00
N LEU A 446 -14.54 -9.80 -6.35
CA LEU A 446 -15.98 -10.14 -6.23
C LEU A 446 -16.43 -9.81 -4.80
N LEU A 447 -17.53 -9.07 -4.70
CA LEU A 447 -18.14 -8.63 -3.45
C LEU A 447 -19.57 -9.11 -3.32
N ARG A 448 -20.03 -9.38 -2.08
CA ARG A 448 -21.44 -9.70 -1.80
C ARG A 448 -22.37 -8.50 -1.96
N GLY A 449 -21.93 -7.31 -1.62
CA GLY A 449 -22.70 -6.08 -1.72
C GLY A 449 -22.27 -5.21 -2.90
N ASN A 450 -23.03 -4.14 -3.14
CA ASN A 450 -22.68 -3.13 -4.13
C ASN A 450 -22.01 -1.92 -3.46
N PRO A 451 -20.71 -1.68 -3.65
CA PRO A 451 -20.01 -0.57 -3.02
C PRO A 451 -20.41 0.81 -3.54
N LEU A 452 -21.20 0.90 -4.62
CA LEU A 452 -21.79 2.17 -5.08
C LEU A 452 -23.01 2.57 -4.24
N ASP A 453 -23.69 1.60 -3.62
CA ASP A 453 -24.83 1.84 -2.71
C ASP A 453 -24.35 2.06 -1.28
N ASP A 454 -23.37 1.26 -0.85
CA ASP A 454 -22.72 1.38 0.46
C ASP A 454 -21.24 1.00 0.31
N ILE A 455 -20.34 1.96 0.48
CA ILE A 455 -18.89 1.76 0.36
C ILE A 455 -18.36 0.70 1.33
N ALA A 456 -19.03 0.47 2.48
CA ALA A 456 -18.66 -0.57 3.44
C ALA A 456 -18.78 -1.99 2.85
N ALA A 457 -19.54 -2.17 1.76
CA ALA A 457 -19.62 -3.44 1.03
C ALA A 457 -18.26 -3.91 0.47
N THR A 458 -17.29 -3.02 0.31
CA THR A 458 -15.93 -3.41 -0.10
C THR A 458 -15.27 -4.42 0.83
N ARG A 459 -15.70 -4.49 2.11
CA ARG A 459 -15.24 -5.48 3.10
C ARG A 459 -15.78 -6.89 2.87
N GLN A 460 -16.85 -7.02 2.08
CA GLN A 460 -17.56 -8.29 1.88
C GLN A 460 -16.94 -9.06 0.71
N VAL A 461 -15.64 -9.32 0.81
CA VAL A 461 -14.87 -10.04 -0.21
C VAL A 461 -15.36 -11.49 -0.33
N GLU A 462 -15.83 -11.86 -1.51
CA GLU A 462 -16.29 -13.21 -1.84
C GLU A 462 -15.23 -14.01 -2.59
N ALA A 463 -14.52 -13.35 -3.50
CA ALA A 463 -13.37 -13.93 -4.17
C ALA A 463 -12.44 -12.86 -4.74
N VAL A 464 -11.18 -13.23 -4.93
CA VAL A 464 -10.16 -12.42 -5.60
C VAL A 464 -9.53 -13.24 -6.71
N LEU A 465 -9.45 -12.68 -7.91
CA LEU A 465 -8.73 -13.28 -9.03
C LEU A 465 -7.47 -12.47 -9.32
N MET A 466 -6.31 -13.12 -9.23
CA MET A 466 -5.00 -12.58 -9.61
C MET A 466 -4.45 -13.35 -10.81
N GLY A 467 -4.75 -12.85 -12.02
CA GLY A 467 -4.35 -13.52 -13.23
C GLY A 467 -5.05 -14.87 -13.43
N ASP A 468 -4.36 -15.96 -13.10
CA ASP A 468 -4.85 -17.32 -13.14
C ASP A 468 -5.17 -17.93 -11.76
N ALA A 469 -4.84 -17.21 -10.69
CA ALA A 469 -5.04 -17.67 -9.33
C ALA A 469 -6.32 -17.09 -8.71
N LEU A 470 -7.25 -17.97 -8.35
CA LEU A 470 -8.53 -17.65 -7.71
C LEU A 470 -8.43 -17.93 -6.21
N LEU A 471 -8.69 -16.93 -5.41
CA LEU A 471 -8.81 -17.01 -3.96
C LEU A 471 -10.29 -16.86 -3.57
N THR A 472 -10.94 -17.93 -3.14
CA THR A 472 -12.36 -17.95 -2.78
C THR A 472 -12.57 -17.55 -1.31
N ARG A 473 -13.80 -17.19 -0.92
CA ARG A 473 -14.17 -16.88 0.47
C ARG A 473 -13.74 -17.97 1.45
N ALA A 474 -14.01 -19.23 1.13
CA ALA A 474 -13.62 -20.35 1.99
C ALA A 474 -12.09 -20.47 2.14
N ALA A 475 -11.33 -20.17 1.10
CA ALA A 475 -9.88 -20.15 1.16
C ALA A 475 -9.36 -18.92 1.95
N ILE A 476 -10.01 -17.76 1.82
CA ILE A 476 -9.73 -16.59 2.64
C ILE A 476 -9.87 -16.92 4.13
N GLU A 477 -10.98 -17.51 4.53
CA GLU A 477 -11.24 -17.89 5.92
C GLU A 477 -10.18 -18.86 6.45
N ARG A 478 -9.86 -19.94 5.71
CA ARG A 478 -8.79 -20.87 6.10
C ARG A 478 -7.43 -20.18 6.23
N GLY A 479 -7.11 -19.26 5.34
CA GLY A 479 -5.84 -18.54 5.41
C GLY A 479 -5.77 -17.55 6.58
N LEU A 480 -6.87 -16.86 6.90
CA LEU A 480 -6.96 -16.00 8.08
C LEU A 480 -6.83 -16.80 9.38
N ASP A 481 -7.45 -17.98 9.47
CA ASP A 481 -7.27 -18.87 10.63
C ASP A 481 -5.80 -19.31 10.79
N ARG A 482 -5.14 -19.66 9.68
CA ARG A 482 -3.70 -19.97 9.68
C ARG A 482 -2.84 -18.80 10.19
N VAL A 483 -3.18 -17.56 9.82
CA VAL A 483 -2.48 -16.37 10.35
C VAL A 483 -2.72 -16.23 11.84
N ARG A 484 -3.96 -16.40 12.33
CA ARG A 484 -4.27 -16.37 13.77
C ARG A 484 -3.47 -17.40 14.56
N ASP A 485 -3.45 -18.66 14.08
CA ASP A 485 -2.69 -19.74 14.72
C ASP A 485 -1.20 -19.40 14.84
N LEU A 486 -0.61 -18.81 13.79
CA LEU A 486 0.79 -18.37 13.81
C LEU A 486 1.01 -17.20 14.75
N TYR A 487 0.11 -16.22 14.78
CA TYR A 487 0.19 -15.09 15.69
C TYR A 487 0.06 -15.52 17.15
N ASP A 488 -0.82 -16.44 17.45
CA ASP A 488 -0.99 -17.00 18.81
C ASP A 488 0.23 -17.80 19.28
N ALA A 489 0.96 -18.39 18.34
CA ALA A 489 2.21 -19.13 18.63
C ALA A 489 3.45 -18.22 18.77
N MET A 490 3.37 -16.93 18.43
CA MET A 490 4.50 -16.01 18.55
C MET A 490 4.87 -15.73 20.00
N PRO A 491 6.17 -15.73 20.36
CA PRO A 491 6.64 -15.49 21.73
C PRO A 491 6.64 -13.99 22.08
N VAL A 492 5.47 -13.38 22.09
CA VAL A 492 5.34 -11.96 22.47
C VAL A 492 5.27 -11.85 24.00
N PRO A 493 6.03 -10.94 24.64
CA PRO A 493 5.96 -10.74 26.07
C PRO A 493 4.54 -10.37 26.53
N LYS A 494 4.09 -10.93 27.65
CA LYS A 494 2.84 -10.50 28.27
C LYS A 494 3.02 -9.17 29.00
N HIS A 495 2.00 -8.33 28.98
CA HIS A 495 2.02 -7.12 29.81
C HIS A 495 1.85 -7.49 31.29
N PRO A 496 2.63 -6.87 32.19
CA PRO A 496 2.48 -7.12 33.64
C PRO A 496 1.05 -6.88 34.18
N ALA A 497 0.29 -6.02 33.52
CA ALA A 497 -1.09 -5.70 33.91
C ALA A 497 -2.14 -6.76 33.47
N THR A 498 -1.75 -7.78 32.69
CA THR A 498 -2.66 -8.85 32.26
C THR A 498 -2.56 -10.12 33.12
N GLU A 499 -1.67 -10.10 34.13
CA GLU A 499 -1.47 -11.24 35.07
C GLU A 499 -2.13 -11.00 36.46
N ALA A 500 -2.96 -9.93 36.61
CA ALA A 500 -3.64 -9.60 37.86
C ALA A 500 -5.15 -9.90 37.78
#